data_f539c58f5134dcda474169147d955b30
#
_entry.id   f539c58f5134dcda474169147d955b30
#
_cell.length_a   1.000
_cell.length_b   1.000
_cell.length_c   1.000
_cell.angle_alpha   90.00
_cell.angle_beta   90.00
_cell.angle_gamma   90.00
#
_symmetry.space_group_name_H-M   'P 1'
#
loop_
_entity.id
_entity.type
_entity.pdbx_description
1 polymer ?
#
loop_
_entity_poly.entity_id
_entity_poly.type
_entity_poly.pdbx_seq_one_letter_code
_entity_poly.pdbx_strand_id
1 'polypeptide(L)'
;MWLGVVTLFPEMFSSLKDQGIVSRAVNNGLIEFELYNPRDFAEDNYRRVDDYSYGGGPGMVMKFATLEKAVMKARADAPAEAKVLLMSPQGATLDHELINHLSAEHCQSFILVCGRYEGVDERFIEKCVDLEISIGNYVVSGGELPAMVFIDAMSRQLPGVLGNPDSSCSETYVCLLYTSDAADE
;
A
#
# COMPACT_ATOMS: atom_id res chain seq x y z
N MET A 1 -3.83 -10.61 -8.58
CA MET A 1 -2.98 -9.48 -8.13
C MET A 1 -2.05 -9.96 -7.02
N TRP A 2 -0.76 -9.62 -7.09
CA TRP A 2 0.19 -9.92 -6.03
C TRP A 2 0.53 -8.65 -5.23
N LEU A 3 0.58 -8.77 -3.89
CA LEU A 3 0.84 -7.67 -2.97
C LEU A 3 1.93 -8.07 -1.97
N GLY A 4 3.11 -7.45 -2.07
CA GLY A 4 4.13 -7.48 -1.05
C GLY A 4 4.00 -6.24 -0.15
N VAL A 5 3.95 -6.41 1.17
CA VAL A 5 3.90 -5.26 2.10
C VAL A 5 5.12 -5.25 2.99
N VAL A 6 5.90 -4.19 2.88
CA VAL A 6 7.06 -3.92 3.74
C VAL A 6 6.62 -3.10 4.94
N THR A 7 6.58 -3.71 6.12
CA THR A 7 6.03 -3.12 7.35
C THR A 7 6.76 -3.58 8.61
N LEU A 8 6.84 -2.72 9.61
CA LEU A 8 7.33 -3.06 10.96
C LEU A 8 6.25 -3.76 11.83
N PHE A 9 4.99 -3.75 11.39
CA PHE A 9 3.84 -4.25 12.14
C PHE A 9 2.97 -5.17 11.27
N PRO A 10 3.49 -6.36 10.89
CA PRO A 10 2.78 -7.29 10.02
C PRO A 10 1.41 -7.74 10.60
N GLU A 11 1.28 -7.77 11.93
CA GLU A 11 0.04 -8.16 12.61
C GLU A 11 -1.14 -7.22 12.33
N MET A 12 -0.87 -5.95 11.97
CA MET A 12 -1.93 -5.00 11.60
C MET A 12 -2.72 -5.44 10.38
N PHE A 13 -2.14 -6.27 9.52
CA PHE A 13 -2.78 -6.74 8.29
C PHE A 13 -3.61 -8.01 8.47
N SER A 14 -3.65 -8.60 9.67
CA SER A 14 -4.42 -9.82 9.95
C SER A 14 -5.90 -9.64 9.65
N SER A 15 -6.50 -8.51 10.04
CA SER A 15 -7.92 -8.22 9.81
C SER A 15 -8.30 -8.22 8.33
N LEU A 16 -7.41 -7.74 7.44
CA LEU A 16 -7.64 -7.77 6.00
C LEU A 16 -7.60 -9.21 5.44
N LYS A 17 -6.75 -10.07 6.00
CA LYS A 17 -6.65 -11.48 5.60
C LYS A 17 -7.82 -12.32 6.10
N ASP A 18 -8.38 -11.96 7.26
CA ASP A 18 -9.35 -12.77 7.96
C ASP A 18 -10.81 -12.36 7.68
N GLN A 19 -11.06 -11.13 7.28
CA GLN A 19 -12.41 -10.58 7.17
C GLN A 19 -12.61 -9.70 5.92
N GLY A 20 -13.87 -9.59 5.48
CA GLY A 20 -14.28 -8.69 4.43
C GLY A 20 -14.02 -9.19 3.00
N ILE A 21 -14.02 -8.24 2.06
CA ILE A 21 -13.88 -8.55 0.63
C ILE A 21 -12.45 -8.95 0.27
N VAL A 22 -11.46 -8.37 0.93
CA VAL A 22 -10.04 -8.69 0.71
C VAL A 22 -9.76 -10.13 1.11
N SER A 23 -10.24 -10.58 2.29
CA SER A 23 -10.14 -11.97 2.74
C SER A 23 -10.75 -12.93 1.72
N ARG A 24 -11.94 -12.61 1.19
CA ARG A 24 -12.59 -13.42 0.14
C ARG A 24 -11.74 -13.50 -1.13
N ALA A 25 -11.16 -12.38 -1.55
CA ALA A 25 -10.29 -12.33 -2.72
C ALA A 25 -9.02 -13.18 -2.53
N VAL A 26 -8.42 -13.13 -1.35
CA VAL A 26 -7.27 -13.99 -0.99
C VAL A 26 -7.64 -15.46 -1.00
N ASN A 27 -8.75 -15.84 -0.35
CA ASN A 27 -9.20 -17.23 -0.27
C ASN A 27 -9.58 -17.81 -1.66
N ASN A 28 -10.03 -16.96 -2.57
CA ASN A 28 -10.36 -17.33 -3.95
C ASN A 28 -9.13 -17.29 -4.90
N GLY A 29 -7.94 -16.96 -4.39
CA GLY A 29 -6.71 -16.87 -5.20
C GLY A 29 -6.66 -15.67 -6.15
N LEU A 30 -7.54 -14.68 -5.99
CA LEU A 30 -7.55 -13.44 -6.77
C LEU A 30 -6.48 -12.47 -6.31
N ILE A 31 -6.11 -12.55 -5.02
CA ILE A 31 -5.04 -11.76 -4.39
C ILE A 31 -4.09 -12.71 -3.68
N GLU A 32 -2.81 -12.58 -3.96
CA GLU A 32 -1.72 -13.15 -3.20
C GLU A 32 -1.08 -12.05 -2.35
N PHE A 33 -0.84 -12.33 -1.06
CA PHE A 33 -0.48 -11.30 -0.09
C PHE A 33 0.68 -11.76 0.80
N GLU A 34 1.82 -11.08 0.68
CA GLU A 34 3.07 -11.37 1.40
C GLU A 34 3.49 -10.21 2.29
N LEU A 35 4.05 -10.50 3.47
CA LEU A 35 4.50 -9.51 4.45
C LEU A 35 6.01 -9.61 4.66
N TYR A 36 6.71 -8.49 4.62
CA TYR A 36 8.15 -8.37 4.79
C TYR A 36 8.45 -7.42 5.94
N ASN A 37 9.07 -7.92 6.99
CA ASN A 37 9.48 -7.07 8.11
C ASN A 37 10.92 -6.60 7.92
N PRO A 38 11.18 -5.28 7.78
CA PRO A 38 12.54 -4.75 7.65
C PRO A 38 13.50 -5.16 8.76
N ARG A 39 12.99 -5.50 9.97
CA ARG A 39 13.80 -5.99 11.09
C ARG A 39 14.51 -7.30 10.78
N ASP A 40 13.96 -8.13 9.91
CA ASP A 40 14.54 -9.42 9.55
C ASP A 40 15.76 -9.28 8.63
N PHE A 41 15.97 -8.08 8.08
CA PHE A 41 17.09 -7.71 7.22
C PHE A 41 18.14 -6.83 7.91
N ALA A 42 17.97 -6.55 9.21
CA ALA A 42 18.95 -5.82 9.99
C ALA A 42 20.17 -6.70 10.30
N GLU A 43 21.36 -6.13 10.18
CA GLU A 43 22.63 -6.85 10.39
C GLU A 43 23.09 -6.84 11.85
N ASP A 44 22.54 -5.93 12.63
CA ASP A 44 22.91 -5.80 14.04
C ASP A 44 22.05 -6.68 14.96
N ASN A 45 22.61 -7.06 16.13
CA ASN A 45 21.92 -7.90 17.10
C ASN A 45 20.65 -7.27 17.69
N TYR A 46 20.49 -5.96 17.59
CA TYR A 46 19.33 -5.22 18.08
C TYR A 46 18.23 -5.07 17.03
N ARG A 47 18.46 -5.55 15.80
CA ARG A 47 17.55 -5.44 14.66
C ARG A 47 17.04 -4.01 14.44
N ARG A 48 17.98 -3.04 14.49
CA ARG A 48 17.65 -1.63 14.31
C ARG A 48 17.31 -1.33 12.87
N VAL A 49 16.17 -0.65 12.69
CA VAL A 49 15.64 -0.26 11.39
C VAL A 49 15.61 1.26 11.20
N ASP A 50 16.06 2.01 12.19
CA ASP A 50 16.03 3.47 12.28
C ASP A 50 17.42 4.05 12.49
N ASP A 51 17.60 5.30 12.05
CA ASP A 51 18.82 6.09 12.21
C ASP A 51 18.48 7.57 12.38
N TYR A 52 19.46 8.35 12.82
CA TYR A 52 19.32 9.80 12.91
C TYR A 52 19.13 10.42 11.51
N SER A 53 18.30 11.46 11.43
CA SER A 53 18.12 12.21 10.18
C SER A 53 19.42 12.92 9.77
N TYR A 54 19.80 12.82 8.49
CA TYR A 54 20.89 13.63 7.93
C TYR A 54 20.49 15.12 7.99
N GLY A 55 21.36 15.93 8.59
CA GLY A 55 21.11 17.37 8.75
C GLY A 55 20.56 17.77 10.12
N GLY A 56 20.36 16.82 11.03
CA GLY A 56 19.86 17.08 12.38
C GLY A 56 18.33 17.28 12.39
N GLY A 57 17.80 17.41 13.57
CA GLY A 57 16.36 17.51 13.82
C GLY A 57 15.89 16.47 14.84
N PRO A 58 14.74 16.64 15.46
CA PRO A 58 14.16 15.65 16.36
C PRO A 58 13.69 14.42 15.56
N GLY A 59 13.76 13.25 16.19
CA GLY A 59 13.24 12.00 15.65
C GLY A 59 14.26 11.16 14.88
N MET A 60 13.77 10.08 14.33
CA MET A 60 14.53 9.06 13.61
C MET A 60 13.92 8.86 12.22
N VAL A 61 14.68 8.30 11.30
CA VAL A 61 14.20 7.91 9.96
C VAL A 61 14.46 6.43 9.74
N MET A 62 13.65 5.79 8.89
CA MET A 62 13.87 4.41 8.50
C MET A 62 15.13 4.29 7.65
N LYS A 63 16.00 3.33 8.02
CA LYS A 63 17.28 3.09 7.34
C LYS A 63 17.10 2.62 5.91
N PHE A 64 17.89 3.20 5.01
CA PHE A 64 17.99 2.76 3.62
C PHE A 64 18.27 1.26 3.50
N ALA A 65 19.32 0.75 4.15
CA ALA A 65 19.81 -0.60 3.92
C ALA A 65 18.80 -1.71 4.29
N THR A 66 18.03 -1.53 5.36
CA THR A 66 17.02 -2.52 5.78
C THR A 66 15.80 -2.50 4.88
N LEU A 67 15.38 -1.30 4.44
CA LEU A 67 14.27 -1.15 3.50
C LEU A 67 14.63 -1.69 2.11
N GLU A 68 15.83 -1.35 1.59
CA GLU A 68 16.30 -1.83 0.30
C GLU A 68 16.30 -3.37 0.26
N LYS A 69 16.88 -4.03 1.28
CA LYS A 69 16.90 -5.50 1.36
C LYS A 69 15.51 -6.11 1.42
N ALA A 70 14.58 -5.52 2.19
CA ALA A 70 13.21 -5.98 2.26
C ALA A 70 12.48 -5.85 0.92
N VAL A 71 12.65 -4.72 0.21
CA VAL A 71 12.10 -4.50 -1.13
C VAL A 71 12.73 -5.44 -2.15
N MET A 72 14.05 -5.65 -2.12
CA MET A 72 14.71 -6.59 -3.02
C MET A 72 14.21 -8.03 -2.82
N LYS A 73 13.96 -8.44 -1.58
CA LYS A 73 13.36 -9.74 -1.29
C LYS A 73 11.94 -9.82 -1.85
N ALA A 74 11.12 -8.80 -1.61
CA ALA A 74 9.76 -8.72 -2.14
C ALA A 74 9.73 -8.75 -3.68
N ARG A 75 10.66 -8.04 -4.34
CA ARG A 75 10.83 -8.10 -5.82
C ARG A 75 11.22 -9.49 -6.32
N ALA A 76 12.06 -10.21 -5.56
CA ALA A 76 12.48 -11.56 -5.92
C ALA A 76 11.35 -12.61 -5.78
N ASP A 77 10.40 -12.37 -4.87
CA ASP A 77 9.25 -13.25 -4.64
C ASP A 77 8.07 -12.91 -5.57
N ALA A 78 8.03 -11.69 -6.10
CA ALA A 78 6.96 -11.26 -6.99
C ALA A 78 6.93 -12.10 -8.29
N PRO A 79 5.76 -12.53 -8.77
CA PRO A 79 5.62 -13.36 -9.97
C PRO A 79 5.93 -12.62 -11.28
N ALA A 80 5.97 -11.28 -11.21
CA ALA A 80 6.26 -10.39 -12.32
C ALA A 80 6.94 -9.11 -11.78
N GLU A 81 7.33 -8.20 -12.69
CA GLU A 81 7.82 -6.88 -12.30
C GLU A 81 6.81 -6.19 -11.38
N ALA A 82 7.27 -5.76 -10.20
CA ALA A 82 6.43 -5.16 -9.17
C ALA A 82 6.76 -3.68 -9.00
N LYS A 83 5.73 -2.82 -8.99
CA LYS A 83 5.86 -1.40 -8.65
C LYS A 83 6.00 -1.21 -7.15
N VAL A 84 6.97 -0.41 -6.74
CA VAL A 84 7.21 -0.05 -5.35
C VAL A 84 6.49 1.26 -5.03
N LEU A 85 5.51 1.18 -4.15
CA LEU A 85 4.67 2.30 -3.74
C LEU A 85 4.98 2.66 -2.28
N LEU A 86 5.45 3.89 -2.03
CA LEU A 86 5.66 4.38 -0.67
C LEU A 86 4.41 5.10 -0.16
N MET A 87 3.91 4.69 0.97
CA MET A 87 2.82 5.40 1.67
C MET A 87 3.39 6.65 2.36
N SER A 88 3.13 7.81 1.80
CA SER A 88 3.74 9.08 2.19
C SER A 88 2.70 10.21 2.13
N PRO A 89 2.65 11.14 3.11
CA PRO A 89 1.74 12.29 3.04
C PRO A 89 2.09 13.28 1.92
N GLN A 90 3.30 13.19 1.36
CA GLN A 90 3.77 14.05 0.26
C GLN A 90 3.43 13.48 -1.12
N GLY A 91 2.95 12.24 -1.19
CA GLY A 91 2.68 11.53 -2.43
C GLY A 91 1.46 12.05 -3.19
N ALA A 92 1.25 11.49 -4.38
CA ALA A 92 0.05 11.71 -5.17
C ALA A 92 -1.19 11.24 -4.39
N THR A 93 -2.26 12.02 -4.46
CA THR A 93 -3.50 11.66 -3.77
C THR A 93 -4.10 10.39 -4.38
N LEU A 94 -4.38 9.41 -3.53
CA LEU A 94 -5.07 8.19 -3.89
C LEU A 94 -6.56 8.50 -4.14
N ASP A 95 -6.89 8.81 -5.35
CA ASP A 95 -8.25 9.05 -5.82
C ASP A 95 -8.72 7.92 -6.76
N HIS A 96 -9.95 8.04 -7.24
CA HIS A 96 -10.54 7.05 -8.14
C HIS A 96 -9.80 6.95 -9.48
N GLU A 97 -9.27 8.06 -9.99
CA GLU A 97 -8.52 8.11 -11.25
C GLU A 97 -7.19 7.34 -11.12
N LEU A 98 -6.44 7.58 -10.04
CA LEU A 98 -5.19 6.86 -9.77
C LEU A 98 -5.42 5.36 -9.56
N ILE A 99 -6.48 4.97 -8.83
CA ILE A 99 -6.86 3.56 -8.65
C ILE A 99 -7.16 2.90 -10.00
N ASN A 100 -7.95 3.54 -10.85
CA ASN A 100 -8.26 3.02 -12.19
C ASN A 100 -7.01 2.92 -13.06
N HIS A 101 -6.14 3.93 -13.03
CA HIS A 101 -4.89 3.91 -13.77
C HIS A 101 -4.01 2.72 -13.35
N LEU A 102 -3.79 2.53 -12.05
CA LEU A 102 -2.98 1.43 -11.52
C LEU A 102 -3.62 0.06 -11.78
N SER A 103 -4.95 -0.04 -11.77
CA SER A 103 -5.65 -1.30 -12.04
C SER A 103 -5.66 -1.67 -13.53
N ALA A 104 -5.63 -0.68 -14.43
CA ALA A 104 -5.59 -0.88 -15.87
C ALA A 104 -4.17 -1.23 -16.39
N GLU A 105 -3.14 -0.98 -15.62
CA GLU A 105 -1.78 -1.35 -15.97
C GLU A 105 -1.63 -2.88 -16.05
N HIS A 106 -0.79 -3.35 -16.97
CA HIS A 106 -0.46 -4.78 -17.08
C HIS A 106 0.30 -5.31 -15.85
N CYS A 107 0.84 -4.42 -15.03
CA CYS A 107 1.51 -4.76 -13.78
C CYS A 107 0.46 -4.97 -12.68
N GLN A 108 0.20 -6.22 -12.32
CA GLN A 108 -0.67 -6.56 -11.19
C GLN A 108 0.12 -6.97 -9.94
N SER A 109 1.36 -6.48 -9.83
CA SER A 109 2.24 -6.74 -8.67
C SER A 109 2.66 -5.41 -8.06
N PHE A 110 2.40 -5.25 -6.75
CA PHE A 110 2.74 -4.03 -6.02
C PHE A 110 3.49 -4.36 -4.74
N ILE A 111 4.52 -3.57 -4.44
CA ILE A 111 5.23 -3.60 -3.16
C ILE A 111 4.89 -2.32 -2.42
N LEU A 112 4.11 -2.44 -1.35
CA LEU A 112 3.69 -1.31 -0.53
C LEU A 112 4.68 -1.11 0.61
N VAL A 113 5.33 0.04 0.67
CA VAL A 113 6.27 0.38 1.74
C VAL A 113 5.57 1.27 2.76
N CYS A 114 5.46 0.78 3.99
CA CYS A 114 4.86 1.49 5.10
C CYS A 114 5.93 2.29 5.85
N GLY A 115 6.00 3.61 5.59
CA GLY A 115 6.87 4.52 6.30
C GLY A 115 6.49 4.65 7.78
N ARG A 116 7.50 4.78 8.63
CA ARG A 116 7.38 5.01 10.08
C ARG A 116 8.39 6.06 10.54
N TYR A 117 8.35 6.42 11.82
CA TYR A 117 9.16 7.48 12.41
C TYR A 117 8.87 8.84 11.76
N GLU A 118 9.88 9.69 11.57
CA GLU A 118 9.75 10.99 10.88
C GLU A 118 9.78 10.85 9.34
N GLY A 119 9.99 9.64 8.85
CA GLY A 119 10.02 9.34 7.41
C GLY A 119 10.99 8.25 7.04
N VAL A 120 11.30 8.21 5.77
CA VAL A 120 12.19 7.24 5.12
C VAL A 120 13.42 7.98 4.59
N ASP A 121 14.57 7.32 4.61
CA ASP A 121 15.81 7.87 4.03
C ASP A 121 15.60 8.23 2.56
N GLU A 122 15.87 9.47 2.17
CA GLU A 122 15.62 10.01 0.83
C GLU A 122 16.30 9.19 -0.27
N ARG A 123 17.49 8.66 0.00
CA ARG A 123 18.21 7.78 -0.95
C ARG A 123 17.42 6.51 -1.28
N PHE A 124 16.56 6.04 -0.36
CA PHE A 124 15.69 4.91 -0.62
C PHE A 124 14.54 5.32 -1.56
N ILE A 125 13.98 6.50 -1.35
CA ILE A 125 12.92 7.02 -2.22
C ILE A 125 13.45 7.15 -3.63
N GLU A 126 14.58 7.87 -3.83
CA GLU A 126 15.20 8.08 -5.14
C GLU A 126 15.57 6.80 -5.89
N LYS A 127 16.01 5.76 -5.14
CA LYS A 127 16.55 4.54 -5.75
C LYS A 127 15.54 3.42 -5.94
N CYS A 128 14.58 3.30 -5.03
CA CYS A 128 13.75 2.10 -4.89
C CYS A 128 12.26 2.34 -5.11
N VAL A 129 11.77 3.58 -4.98
CA VAL A 129 10.35 3.90 -5.02
C VAL A 129 9.95 4.36 -6.42
N ASP A 130 8.90 3.76 -6.96
CA ASP A 130 8.36 4.12 -8.27
C ASP A 130 7.28 5.22 -8.14
N LEU A 131 6.55 5.26 -7.02
CA LEU A 131 5.52 6.26 -6.75
C LEU A 131 5.30 6.44 -5.26
N GLU A 132 5.13 7.69 -4.81
CA GLU A 132 4.63 8.01 -3.47
C GLU A 132 3.12 8.25 -3.52
N ILE A 133 2.39 7.67 -2.54
CA ILE A 133 0.92 7.73 -2.46
C ILE A 133 0.48 8.30 -1.12
N SER A 134 -0.43 9.28 -1.16
CA SER A 134 -1.10 9.88 -0.02
C SER A 134 -2.58 9.53 0.00
N ILE A 135 -3.14 9.22 1.17
CA ILE A 135 -4.59 9.02 1.35
C ILE A 135 -5.36 10.29 1.70
N GLY A 136 -4.69 11.44 1.70
CA GLY A 136 -5.31 12.74 1.96
C GLY A 136 -4.37 13.73 2.65
N ASN A 137 -4.83 14.97 2.79
CA ASN A 137 -4.05 16.09 3.34
C ASN A 137 -4.02 16.06 4.89
N TYR A 138 -3.56 14.97 5.45
CA TYR A 138 -3.37 14.78 6.89
C TYR A 138 -2.28 13.73 7.13
N VAL A 139 -1.70 13.76 8.32
CA VAL A 139 -0.66 12.81 8.72
C VAL A 139 -1.24 11.75 9.64
N VAL A 140 -0.89 10.49 9.39
CA VAL A 140 -1.20 9.35 10.25
C VAL A 140 0.09 8.80 10.86
N SER A 141 -0.02 7.95 11.87
CA SER A 141 1.12 7.44 12.65
C SER A 141 2.06 6.51 11.88
N GLY A 142 1.69 6.10 10.67
CA GLY A 142 2.51 5.23 9.82
C GLY A 142 1.79 4.79 8.56
N GLY A 143 2.53 4.19 7.63
CA GLY A 143 2.04 3.82 6.31
C GLY A 143 1.11 2.60 6.27
N GLU A 144 0.91 1.89 7.38
CA GLU A 144 0.10 0.66 7.39
C GLU A 144 -1.38 0.94 7.09
N LEU A 145 -1.98 1.96 7.71
CA LEU A 145 -3.37 2.34 7.42
C LEU A 145 -3.55 2.80 5.97
N PRO A 146 -2.70 3.69 5.42
CA PRO A 146 -2.72 4.01 3.99
C PRO A 146 -2.59 2.79 3.09
N ALA A 147 -1.69 1.86 3.41
CA ALA A 147 -1.52 0.62 2.65
C ALA A 147 -2.80 -0.25 2.69
N MET A 148 -3.47 -0.34 3.83
CA MET A 148 -4.75 -1.05 3.94
C MET A 148 -5.85 -0.40 3.09
N VAL A 149 -5.92 0.94 3.07
CA VAL A 149 -6.86 1.68 2.20
C VAL A 149 -6.58 1.39 0.73
N PHE A 150 -5.30 1.43 0.33
CA PHE A 150 -4.89 1.08 -1.02
C PHE A 150 -5.29 -0.35 -1.39
N ILE A 151 -5.00 -1.33 -0.51
CA ILE A 151 -5.34 -2.75 -0.74
C ILE A 151 -6.84 -2.93 -0.92
N ASP A 152 -7.66 -2.32 -0.06
CA ASP A 152 -9.12 -2.43 -0.16
C ASP A 152 -9.62 -1.82 -1.47
N ALA A 153 -9.20 -0.59 -1.80
CA ALA A 153 -9.61 0.12 -3.00
C ALA A 153 -9.22 -0.64 -4.29
N MET A 154 -7.98 -1.16 -4.36
CA MET A 154 -7.51 -1.95 -5.50
C MET A 154 -8.22 -3.30 -5.61
N SER A 155 -8.52 -3.94 -4.48
CA SER A 155 -9.24 -5.22 -4.46
C SER A 155 -10.62 -5.11 -5.11
N ARG A 156 -11.30 -4.00 -4.94
CA ARG A 156 -12.63 -3.72 -5.51
C ARG A 156 -12.62 -3.63 -7.04
N GLN A 157 -11.48 -3.32 -7.66
CA GLN A 157 -11.31 -3.26 -9.11
C GLN A 157 -11.13 -4.65 -9.74
N LEU A 158 -10.83 -5.68 -8.93
CA LEU A 158 -10.60 -7.02 -9.46
C LEU A 158 -11.92 -7.71 -9.82
N PRO A 159 -12.04 -8.28 -11.02
CA PRO A 159 -13.21 -9.07 -11.39
C PRO A 159 -13.45 -10.25 -10.43
N GLY A 160 -14.68 -10.40 -9.97
CA GLY A 160 -15.07 -11.52 -9.08
C GLY A 160 -14.86 -11.26 -7.58
N VAL A 161 -14.31 -10.10 -7.18
CA VAL A 161 -14.19 -9.70 -5.76
C VAL A 161 -15.52 -9.17 -5.23
N LEU A 162 -16.20 -8.32 -6.00
CA LEU A 162 -17.54 -7.83 -5.67
C LEU A 162 -18.61 -8.84 -6.09
N GLY A 163 -19.66 -8.94 -5.29
CA GLY A 163 -20.76 -9.90 -5.54
C GLY A 163 -21.60 -9.54 -6.78
N ASN A 164 -21.66 -8.25 -7.15
CA ASN A 164 -22.29 -7.79 -8.39
C ASN A 164 -21.20 -7.10 -9.24
N PRO A 165 -20.94 -7.56 -10.48
CA PRO A 165 -19.96 -6.95 -11.37
C PRO A 165 -20.24 -5.47 -11.68
N ASP A 166 -21.50 -5.06 -11.68
CA ASP A 166 -21.91 -3.69 -11.99
C ASP A 166 -21.66 -2.72 -10.82
N SER A 167 -21.33 -3.24 -9.61
CA SER A 167 -21.11 -2.39 -8.44
C SER A 167 -19.93 -1.45 -8.59
N SER A 168 -18.87 -1.84 -9.28
CA SER A 168 -17.70 -0.99 -9.55
C SER A 168 -18.01 0.08 -10.62
N CYS A 169 -18.92 -0.21 -11.56
CA CYS A 169 -19.32 0.71 -12.63
C CYS A 169 -20.37 1.74 -12.17
N SER A 170 -21.03 1.48 -11.04
CA SER A 170 -22.11 2.33 -10.48
C SER A 170 -21.65 3.11 -9.23
N GLU A 171 -20.37 3.21 -8.98
CA GLU A 171 -19.85 3.91 -7.79
C GLU A 171 -19.98 5.43 -7.92
N THR A 172 -20.03 6.11 -6.77
CA THR A 172 -20.26 7.56 -6.62
C THR A 172 -19.35 8.41 -7.50
N TYR A 173 -18.13 7.97 -7.77
CA TYR A 173 -17.14 8.69 -8.59
C TYR A 173 -17.18 8.32 -10.09
N VAL A 174 -17.94 7.29 -10.47
CA VAL A 174 -18.12 6.87 -11.88
C VAL A 174 -19.46 7.35 -12.42
N CYS A 175 -20.49 7.31 -11.59
CA CYS A 175 -21.84 7.77 -11.93
C CYS A 175 -22.32 8.70 -10.82
N LEU A 176 -22.76 9.91 -11.18
CA LEU A 176 -23.39 10.86 -10.25
C LEU A 176 -24.76 10.33 -9.78
N LEU A 177 -24.78 9.13 -9.19
CA LEU A 177 -25.99 8.48 -8.66
C LEU A 177 -26.56 9.14 -7.40
N TYR A 178 -25.95 10.25 -6.95
CA TYR A 178 -26.44 10.98 -5.77
C TYR A 178 -27.44 12.08 -6.08
N THR A 179 -28.06 12.05 -7.26
CA THR A 179 -29.13 12.99 -7.64
C THR A 179 -30.44 12.31 -8.01
N SER A 180 -30.77 11.17 -7.43
CA SER A 180 -32.18 10.84 -7.34
C SER A 180 -32.69 11.55 -6.09
N ASP A 181 -33.20 12.73 -6.28
CA ASP A 181 -33.99 13.45 -5.30
C ASP A 181 -35.13 12.53 -4.81
N ALA A 182 -34.95 12.01 -3.58
CA ALA A 182 -36.07 11.49 -2.82
C ALA A 182 -36.96 12.62 -2.27
N ALA A 183 -37.00 13.78 -2.98
CA ALA A 183 -37.71 14.98 -2.58
C ALA A 183 -38.92 15.29 -3.49
N ASP A 184 -39.19 14.43 -4.48
CA ASP A 184 -40.36 14.61 -5.40
C ASP A 184 -41.39 13.47 -5.28
N GLU A 185 -41.69 13.02 -4.04
CA GLU A 185 -42.94 12.31 -3.74
C GLU A 185 -43.65 12.96 -2.54
#